data_7b9ca3c6104ce7279657d8c797296a1c
#
_entry.id   7b9ca3c6104ce7279657d8c797296a1c
#
_cell.length_a   1.000
_cell.length_b   1.000
_cell.length_c   1.000
_cell.angle_alpha   90.00
_cell.angle_beta   90.00
_cell.angle_gamma   90.00
#
_symmetry.space_group_name_H-M   'P 1'
#
loop_
_entity.id
_entity.type
_entity.pdbx_description
1 polymer ?
#
loop_
_entity_poly.entity_id
_entity_poly.type
_entity_poly.pdbx_seq_one_letter_code
_entity_poly.pdbx_strand_id
1 'polypeptide(L)'
;MISLEDAYRGATRLVQKDGRRLEIKIPAGVKTGSKIRFAGEGMPGASGASSGDLYLGVQIEPHSTFERQGDDLLCKLPVNLYTALLGGETQVQTLKGKVLLKIPPETQPGRTFRLTGQGMPKLNQDGAFGDLFAEVRVVLPEHLTSAERELFQKLAQMRKK
;
A
#
# COMPACT_ATOMS: atom_id res chain seq x y z
N MET A 1 14.55 9.27 4.21
CA MET A 1 13.67 8.09 4.07
C MET A 1 12.31 8.38 4.70
N ILE A 2 11.23 8.07 4.02
CA ILE A 2 9.87 8.30 4.52
C ILE A 2 9.04 7.03 4.43
N SER A 3 7.94 6.99 5.18
CA SER A 3 7.01 5.85 5.14
C SER A 3 6.09 5.94 3.91
N LEU A 4 5.46 4.81 3.59
CA LEU A 4 4.45 4.77 2.52
C LEU A 4 3.27 5.68 2.86
N GLU A 5 2.87 5.71 4.13
CA GLU A 5 1.80 6.59 4.61
C GLU A 5 2.14 8.06 4.41
N ASP A 6 3.40 8.45 4.65
CA ASP A 6 3.85 9.82 4.39
C ASP A 6 3.79 10.15 2.90
N ALA A 7 4.19 9.20 2.04
CA ALA A 7 4.07 9.38 0.60
C ALA A 7 2.62 9.45 0.14
N TYR A 8 1.72 8.77 0.85
CA TYR A 8 0.30 8.79 0.55
C TYR A 8 -0.36 10.13 0.91
N ARG A 9 -0.05 10.65 2.11
CA ARG A 9 -0.68 11.87 2.63
C ARG A 9 0.05 13.14 2.24
N GLY A 10 1.32 13.01 1.85
CA GLY A 10 2.23 14.14 1.86
C GLY A 10 2.73 14.39 3.29
N ALA A 11 3.86 14.99 3.42
CA ALA A 11 4.46 15.23 4.72
C ALA A 11 5.28 16.50 4.71
N THR A 12 5.48 17.06 5.91
CA THR A 12 6.40 18.16 6.11
C THR A 12 7.52 17.67 7.01
N ARG A 13 8.77 17.85 6.57
CA ARG A 13 9.95 17.45 7.33
C ARG A 13 10.85 18.64 7.57
N LEU A 14 11.52 18.65 8.71
CA LEU A 14 12.52 19.65 9.04
C LEU A 14 13.90 19.03 8.84
N VAL A 15 14.73 19.69 8.04
CA VAL A 15 16.10 19.27 7.76
C VAL A 15 17.01 20.41 8.18
N GLN A 16 18.11 20.08 8.88
CA GLN A 16 19.12 21.07 9.23
C GLN A 16 20.17 21.15 8.14
N LYS A 17 20.46 22.38 7.73
CA LYS A 17 21.52 22.66 6.77
C LYS A 17 22.21 23.96 7.19
N ASP A 18 23.53 23.90 7.41
CA ASP A 18 24.35 25.07 7.79
C ASP A 18 23.78 25.86 8.98
N GLY A 19 23.33 25.15 10.01
CA GLY A 19 22.75 25.75 11.20
C GLY A 19 21.33 26.28 11.03
N ARG A 20 20.76 26.16 9.86
CA ARG A 20 19.39 26.57 9.55
C ARG A 20 18.46 25.37 9.46
N ARG A 21 17.22 25.55 9.88
CA ARG A 21 16.17 24.54 9.71
C ARG A 21 15.42 24.84 8.42
N LEU A 22 15.40 23.84 7.53
CA LEU A 22 14.65 23.94 6.29
C LEU A 22 13.38 23.10 6.43
N GLU A 23 12.25 23.70 6.15
CA GLU A 23 10.99 23.00 6.10
C GLU A 23 10.79 22.43 4.69
N ILE A 24 10.65 21.10 4.62
CA ILE A 24 10.52 20.39 3.37
C ILE A 24 9.08 19.89 3.27
N LYS A 25 8.40 20.32 2.21
CA LYS A 25 7.06 19.79 1.89
C LYS A 25 7.19 18.66 0.89
N ILE A 26 6.79 17.48 1.30
CA ILE A 26 6.81 16.29 0.46
C ILE A 26 5.40 16.11 -0.10
N PRO A 27 5.22 16.26 -1.43
CA PRO A 27 3.88 16.16 -2.01
C PRO A 27 3.33 14.74 -1.96
N ALA A 28 2.02 14.63 -1.85
CA ALA A 28 1.33 13.34 -1.91
C ALA A 28 1.56 12.70 -3.28
N GLY A 29 1.84 11.40 -3.29
CA GLY A 29 2.11 10.66 -4.52
C GLY A 29 3.57 10.59 -4.91
N VAL A 30 4.47 11.17 -4.13
CA VAL A 30 5.90 11.14 -4.40
C VAL A 30 6.39 9.69 -4.48
N LYS A 31 7.37 9.43 -5.34
CA LYS A 31 7.95 8.10 -5.56
C LYS A 31 9.40 8.06 -5.12
N THR A 32 9.89 6.85 -4.85
CA THR A 32 11.31 6.63 -4.62
C THR A 32 12.08 7.10 -5.86
N GLY A 33 13.11 7.90 -5.63
CA GLY A 33 13.88 8.51 -6.71
C GLY A 33 13.42 9.91 -7.08
N SER A 34 12.25 10.35 -6.60
CA SER A 34 11.80 11.73 -6.79
C SER A 34 12.77 12.68 -6.12
N LYS A 35 13.01 13.81 -6.76
CA LYS A 35 13.87 14.86 -6.21
C LYS A 35 13.06 16.08 -5.89
N ILE A 36 13.26 16.62 -4.68
CA ILE A 36 12.62 17.84 -4.24
C ILE A 36 13.63 18.97 -4.36
N ARG A 37 13.26 20.00 -5.10
CA ARG A 37 14.13 21.13 -5.38
C ARG A 37 13.95 22.25 -4.35
N PHE A 38 15.06 22.78 -3.87
CA PHE A 38 15.10 23.97 -3.02
C PHE A 38 15.93 25.03 -3.74
N ALA A 39 15.26 26.07 -4.24
CA ALA A 39 15.93 27.15 -4.94
C ALA A 39 16.82 27.94 -3.98
N GLY A 40 18.04 28.19 -4.38
CA GLY A 40 18.98 29.02 -3.62
C GLY A 40 19.62 28.33 -2.41
N GLU A 41 19.33 27.03 -2.15
CA GLU A 41 19.83 26.31 -0.98
C GLU A 41 20.95 25.32 -1.30
N GLY A 42 21.48 25.37 -2.53
CA GLY A 42 22.61 24.53 -2.93
C GLY A 42 23.94 25.06 -2.45
N MET A 43 25.02 24.58 -3.07
CA MET A 43 26.38 25.05 -2.75
C MET A 43 26.53 26.55 -3.00
N PRO A 44 27.19 27.30 -2.12
CA PRO A 44 27.45 28.73 -2.37
C PRO A 44 28.24 28.91 -3.66
N GLY A 45 27.84 29.90 -4.47
CA GLY A 45 28.59 30.25 -5.66
C GLY A 45 29.90 30.92 -5.30
N ALA A 46 30.89 30.83 -6.20
CA ALA A 46 32.16 31.50 -6.03
C ALA A 46 32.00 33.01 -6.21
N SER A 47 32.78 33.79 -5.47
CA SER A 47 32.86 35.25 -5.59
C SER A 47 31.51 35.99 -5.43
N GLY A 48 30.69 35.52 -4.50
CA GLY A 48 29.41 36.17 -4.19
C GLY A 48 28.28 35.89 -5.14
N ALA A 49 28.42 34.89 -6.04
CA ALA A 49 27.34 34.45 -6.89
C ALA A 49 26.21 33.80 -6.04
N SER A 50 25.00 33.81 -6.57
CA SER A 50 23.87 33.16 -5.91
C SER A 50 24.11 31.67 -5.66
N SER A 51 23.63 31.16 -4.53
CA SER A 51 23.68 29.74 -4.26
C SER A 51 22.88 28.99 -5.31
N GLY A 52 23.34 27.79 -5.68
CA GLY A 52 22.60 26.89 -6.56
C GLY A 52 21.37 26.31 -5.88
N ASP A 53 20.69 25.43 -6.56
CA ASP A 53 19.52 24.75 -6.01
C ASP A 53 19.94 23.49 -5.26
N LEU A 54 19.21 23.17 -4.20
CA LEU A 54 19.37 21.93 -3.45
C LEU A 54 18.33 20.92 -3.91
N TYR A 55 18.77 19.70 -4.21
CA TYR A 55 17.88 18.61 -4.59
C TYR A 55 17.97 17.52 -3.53
N LEU A 56 16.83 17.15 -2.96
CA LEU A 56 16.76 16.06 -2.01
C LEU A 56 16.09 14.86 -2.64
N GLY A 57 16.76 13.71 -2.61
CA GLY A 57 16.21 12.45 -3.10
C GLY A 57 15.27 11.84 -2.09
N VAL A 58 14.14 11.34 -2.57
CA VAL A 58 13.14 10.68 -1.73
C VAL A 58 13.34 9.18 -1.80
N GLN A 59 13.38 8.53 -0.64
CA GLN A 59 13.34 7.07 -0.54
C GLN A 59 12.17 6.69 0.35
N ILE A 60 11.35 5.77 -0.15
CA ILE A 60 10.17 5.29 0.57
C ILE A 60 10.51 3.92 1.17
N GLU A 61 10.26 3.78 2.47
CA GLU A 61 10.50 2.52 3.17
C GLU A 61 9.56 1.42 2.65
N PRO A 62 10.05 0.17 2.55
CA PRO A 62 9.15 -0.95 2.26
C PRO A 62 8.05 -1.03 3.31
N HIS A 63 6.83 -1.30 2.87
CA HIS A 63 5.68 -1.43 3.75
C HIS A 63 5.40 -2.91 4.03
N SER A 64 4.97 -3.22 5.25
CA SER A 64 4.69 -4.60 5.65
C SER A 64 3.48 -5.21 4.94
N THR A 65 2.54 -4.40 4.52
CA THR A 65 1.27 -4.84 3.94
C THR A 65 1.18 -4.57 2.44
N PHE A 66 1.65 -3.42 2.00
CA PHE A 66 1.47 -2.97 0.61
C PHE A 66 2.78 -2.94 -0.16
N GLU A 67 2.72 -3.43 -1.39
CA GLU A 67 3.80 -3.27 -2.36
C GLU A 67 3.35 -2.26 -3.39
N ARG A 68 4.16 -1.22 -3.61
CA ARG A 68 3.82 -0.15 -4.55
C ARG A 68 4.36 -0.47 -5.94
N GLN A 69 3.49 -0.34 -6.95
CA GLN A 69 3.88 -0.40 -8.35
C GLN A 69 3.31 0.82 -9.06
N GLY A 70 4.16 1.81 -9.32
CA GLY A 70 3.70 3.09 -9.85
C GLY A 70 2.76 3.78 -8.86
N ASP A 71 1.53 4.01 -9.27
CA ASP A 71 0.49 4.56 -8.39
C ASP A 71 -0.43 3.48 -7.82
N ASP A 72 -0.24 2.23 -8.21
CA ASP A 72 -1.03 1.11 -7.72
C ASP A 72 -0.38 0.47 -6.50
N LEU A 73 -1.19 -0.21 -5.72
CA LEU A 73 -0.74 -0.96 -4.55
C LEU A 73 -1.15 -2.41 -4.69
N LEU A 74 -0.31 -3.30 -4.20
CA LEU A 74 -0.60 -4.73 -4.14
C LEU A 74 -0.58 -5.17 -2.69
N CYS A 75 -1.52 -6.02 -2.31
CA CYS A 75 -1.53 -6.62 -0.98
C CYS A 75 -2.06 -8.04 -1.03
N LYS A 76 -1.75 -8.79 0.02
CA LYS A 76 -2.33 -10.11 0.23
C LYS A 76 -3.57 -9.94 1.09
N LEU A 77 -4.67 -10.57 0.69
CA LEU A 77 -5.94 -10.51 1.40
C LEU A 77 -6.24 -11.87 2.00
N PRO A 78 -6.05 -12.06 3.30
CA PRO A 78 -6.44 -13.33 3.92
C PRO A 78 -7.96 -13.44 3.95
N VAL A 79 -8.47 -14.57 3.48
CA VAL A 79 -9.90 -14.87 3.45
C VAL A 79 -10.08 -16.25 4.05
N ASN A 80 -11.01 -16.39 5.01
CA ASN A 80 -11.22 -17.69 5.60
C ASN A 80 -11.86 -18.66 4.59
N LEU A 81 -11.65 -19.94 4.82
CA LEU A 81 -12.10 -20.99 3.92
C LEU A 81 -13.60 -20.90 3.61
N TYR A 82 -14.42 -20.60 4.61
CA TYR A 82 -15.88 -20.58 4.45
C TYR A 82 -16.32 -19.42 3.58
N THR A 83 -15.75 -18.26 3.78
CA THR A 83 -16.04 -17.09 2.93
C THR A 83 -15.60 -17.34 1.50
N ALA A 84 -14.44 -17.97 1.30
CA ALA A 84 -13.96 -18.28 -0.04
C ALA A 84 -14.88 -19.28 -0.76
N LEU A 85 -15.38 -20.28 -0.04
CA LEU A 85 -16.25 -21.30 -0.63
C LEU A 85 -17.69 -20.84 -0.83
N LEU A 86 -18.25 -20.18 0.17
CA LEU A 86 -19.68 -19.87 0.20
C LEU A 86 -20.00 -18.45 -0.19
N GLY A 87 -19.01 -17.61 -0.30
CA GLY A 87 -19.19 -16.18 -0.54
C GLY A 87 -19.43 -15.45 0.77
N GLY A 88 -19.38 -14.15 0.70
CA GLY A 88 -19.57 -13.29 1.84
C GLY A 88 -18.86 -11.97 1.65
N GLU A 89 -18.58 -11.28 2.73
CA GLU A 89 -17.89 -10.01 2.72
C GLU A 89 -16.66 -10.09 3.61
N THR A 90 -15.61 -9.36 3.23
CA THR A 90 -14.43 -9.23 4.06
C THR A 90 -13.99 -7.77 4.08
N GLN A 91 -13.38 -7.35 5.17
CA GLN A 91 -12.82 -6.01 5.27
C GLN A 91 -11.43 -5.99 4.68
N VAL A 92 -11.18 -5.01 3.84
CA VAL A 92 -9.85 -4.77 3.27
C VAL A 92 -9.33 -3.47 3.87
N GLN A 93 -8.15 -3.54 4.48
CA GLN A 93 -7.49 -2.36 4.99
C GLN A 93 -6.80 -1.65 3.82
N THR A 94 -7.17 -0.39 3.60
CA THR A 94 -6.52 0.46 2.60
C THR A 94 -5.83 1.63 3.31
N LEU A 95 -5.06 2.40 2.57
CA LEU A 95 -4.44 3.60 3.15
C LEU A 95 -5.47 4.69 3.47
N LYS A 96 -6.64 4.64 2.82
CA LYS A 96 -7.77 5.54 3.12
C LYS A 96 -8.60 5.09 4.32
N GLY A 97 -8.57 3.80 4.65
CA GLY A 97 -9.38 3.22 5.70
C GLY A 97 -9.85 1.83 5.33
N LYS A 98 -10.88 1.35 6.02
CA LYS A 98 -11.42 0.02 5.78
C LYS A 98 -12.51 0.05 4.73
N VAL A 99 -12.45 -0.91 3.81
CA VAL A 99 -13.43 -1.07 2.73
C VAL A 99 -14.00 -2.48 2.82
N LEU A 100 -15.31 -2.63 2.64
CA LEU A 100 -15.94 -3.95 2.54
C LEU A 100 -15.86 -4.44 1.10
N LEU A 101 -15.33 -5.65 0.94
CA LEU A 101 -15.22 -6.30 -0.35
C LEU A 101 -16.11 -7.53 -0.38
N LYS A 102 -16.94 -7.62 -1.39
CA LYS A 102 -17.79 -8.79 -1.60
C LYS A 102 -16.98 -9.90 -2.26
N ILE A 103 -16.96 -11.06 -1.60
CA ILE A 103 -16.26 -12.25 -2.08
C ILE A 103 -17.28 -13.19 -2.72
N PRO A 104 -17.20 -13.48 -4.02
CA PRO A 104 -18.13 -14.44 -4.64
C PRO A 104 -17.85 -15.85 -4.16
N PRO A 105 -18.88 -16.74 -4.23
CA PRO A 105 -18.68 -18.14 -3.87
C PRO A 105 -17.61 -18.78 -4.76
N GLU A 106 -16.95 -19.80 -4.20
CA GLU A 106 -15.91 -20.58 -4.89
C GLU A 106 -14.73 -19.74 -5.38
N THR A 107 -14.38 -18.72 -4.60
CA THR A 107 -13.21 -17.90 -4.89
C THR A 107 -11.93 -18.70 -4.61
N GLN A 108 -11.06 -18.77 -5.60
CA GLN A 108 -9.83 -19.54 -5.52
C GLN A 108 -8.68 -18.73 -4.92
N PRO A 109 -7.72 -19.40 -4.24
CA PRO A 109 -6.49 -18.72 -3.82
C PRO A 109 -5.76 -18.15 -5.04
N GLY A 110 -5.19 -16.98 -4.87
CA GLY A 110 -4.46 -16.32 -5.95
C GLY A 110 -5.31 -15.39 -6.79
N ARG A 111 -6.63 -15.45 -6.66
CA ARG A 111 -7.50 -14.50 -7.36
C ARG A 111 -7.24 -13.09 -6.87
N THR A 112 -7.14 -12.16 -7.80
CA THR A 112 -6.86 -10.76 -7.47
C THR A 112 -8.12 -9.92 -7.69
N PHE A 113 -8.46 -9.12 -6.66
CA PHE A 113 -9.56 -8.15 -6.74
C PHE A 113 -8.98 -6.76 -6.89
N ARG A 114 -9.54 -6.00 -7.82
CA ARG A 114 -9.14 -4.62 -8.04
C ARG A 114 -10.08 -3.69 -7.29
N LEU A 115 -9.52 -2.90 -6.39
CA LEU A 115 -10.27 -1.87 -5.67
C LEU A 115 -9.91 -0.53 -6.29
N THR A 116 -10.81 -0.01 -7.11
CA THR A 116 -10.59 1.21 -7.87
C THR A 116 -10.44 2.41 -6.93
N GLY A 117 -9.42 3.22 -7.18
CA GLY A 117 -9.19 4.42 -6.41
C GLY A 117 -8.59 4.22 -5.03
N GLN A 118 -8.18 3.00 -4.68
CA GLN A 118 -7.60 2.69 -3.37
C GLN A 118 -6.07 2.54 -3.39
N GLY A 119 -5.44 2.95 -4.48
CA GLY A 119 -3.99 3.00 -4.60
C GLY A 119 -3.42 4.30 -4.07
N MET A 120 -2.24 4.66 -4.56
CA MET A 120 -1.56 5.89 -4.18
C MET A 120 -2.17 7.09 -4.91
N PRO A 121 -2.12 8.28 -4.29
CA PRO A 121 -2.50 9.49 -5.04
C PRO A 121 -1.52 9.73 -6.18
N LYS A 122 -2.03 10.24 -7.28
CA LYS A 122 -1.19 10.59 -8.43
C LYS A 122 -0.56 11.95 -8.18
N LEU A 123 0.73 12.04 -8.39
CA LEU A 123 1.49 13.25 -8.15
C LEU A 123 0.97 14.39 -9.01
N ASN A 124 0.73 15.56 -8.40
CA ASN A 124 0.23 16.76 -9.06
C ASN A 124 -1.14 16.61 -9.74
N GLN A 125 -1.92 15.61 -9.34
CA GLN A 125 -3.27 15.39 -9.85
C GLN A 125 -4.21 15.22 -8.67
N ASP A 126 -4.75 16.33 -8.17
CA ASP A 126 -5.64 16.32 -7.01
C ASP A 126 -6.85 15.43 -7.24
N GLY A 127 -7.12 14.55 -6.29
CA GLY A 127 -8.27 13.65 -6.34
C GLY A 127 -8.10 12.44 -7.26
N ALA A 128 -6.96 12.31 -7.94
CA ALA A 128 -6.69 11.15 -8.77
C ALA A 128 -5.85 10.12 -8.01
N PHE A 129 -6.28 8.86 -8.04
CA PHE A 129 -5.63 7.77 -7.32
C PHE A 129 -5.45 6.56 -8.25
N GLY A 130 -4.40 5.78 -7.99
CA GLY A 130 -4.28 4.47 -8.59
C GLY A 130 -5.21 3.48 -7.88
N ASP A 131 -5.00 2.19 -8.12
CA ASP A 131 -5.87 1.14 -7.63
C ASP A 131 -5.13 0.22 -6.66
N LEU A 132 -5.89 -0.47 -5.82
CA LEU A 132 -5.37 -1.52 -4.95
C LEU A 132 -5.72 -2.88 -5.54
N PHE A 133 -4.73 -3.74 -5.68
CA PHE A 133 -4.91 -5.12 -6.12
C PHE A 133 -4.73 -6.04 -4.92
N ALA A 134 -5.81 -6.68 -4.49
CA ALA A 134 -5.82 -7.57 -3.34
C ALA A 134 -5.85 -9.02 -3.82
N GLU A 135 -4.78 -9.75 -3.56
CA GLU A 135 -4.66 -11.16 -3.93
C GLU A 135 -5.18 -12.04 -2.81
N VAL A 136 -6.14 -12.87 -3.12
CA VAL A 136 -6.76 -13.75 -2.13
C VAL A 136 -5.79 -14.81 -1.66
N ARG A 137 -5.67 -14.94 -0.35
CA ARG A 137 -4.93 -16.00 0.31
C ARG A 137 -5.92 -16.72 1.24
N VAL A 138 -6.28 -17.94 0.91
CA VAL A 138 -7.26 -18.68 1.71
C VAL A 138 -6.61 -19.18 2.99
N VAL A 139 -7.25 -18.87 4.12
CA VAL A 139 -6.81 -19.32 5.43
C VAL A 139 -7.64 -20.53 5.85
N LEU A 140 -6.96 -21.64 6.10
CA LEU A 140 -7.63 -22.86 6.56
C LEU A 140 -7.84 -22.79 8.08
N PRO A 141 -8.96 -23.30 8.58
CA PRO A 141 -9.17 -23.34 10.02
C PRO A 141 -8.21 -24.33 10.69
N GLU A 142 -7.80 -23.98 11.89
CA GLU A 142 -6.94 -24.81 12.72
C GLU A 142 -7.70 -25.28 13.95
N HIS A 143 -7.17 -26.29 14.64
CA HIS A 143 -7.74 -26.80 15.88
C HIS A 143 -9.20 -27.24 15.73
N LEU A 144 -9.42 -28.11 14.73
CA LEU A 144 -10.77 -28.58 14.43
C LEU A 144 -11.34 -29.38 15.60
N THR A 145 -12.62 -29.12 15.93
CA THR A 145 -13.35 -29.98 16.87
C THR A 145 -13.62 -31.34 16.22
N SER A 146 -14.00 -32.33 17.05
CA SER A 146 -14.38 -33.65 16.54
C SER A 146 -15.56 -33.57 15.58
N ALA A 147 -16.53 -32.72 15.88
CA ALA A 147 -17.68 -32.50 15.00
C ALA A 147 -17.28 -31.88 13.66
N GLU A 148 -16.42 -30.87 13.70
CA GLU A 148 -15.92 -30.25 12.48
C GLU A 148 -15.13 -31.24 11.63
N ARG A 149 -14.25 -32.03 12.24
CA ARG A 149 -13.47 -33.04 11.55
C ARG A 149 -14.36 -34.06 10.84
N GLU A 150 -15.44 -34.51 11.52
CA GLU A 150 -16.41 -35.41 10.91
C GLU A 150 -17.05 -34.83 9.66
N LEU A 151 -17.47 -33.57 9.74
CA LEU A 151 -18.09 -32.89 8.60
C LEU A 151 -17.11 -32.77 7.44
N PHE A 152 -15.86 -32.42 7.70
CA PHE A 152 -14.85 -32.36 6.66
C PHE A 152 -14.56 -33.72 6.05
N GLN A 153 -14.56 -34.77 6.87
CA GLN A 153 -14.41 -36.12 6.37
C GLN A 153 -15.54 -36.52 5.42
N LYS A 154 -16.78 -36.15 5.75
CA LYS A 154 -17.92 -36.37 4.87
C LYS A 154 -17.77 -35.63 3.55
N LEU A 155 -17.35 -34.36 3.61
CA LEU A 155 -17.11 -33.57 2.41
C LEU A 155 -16.00 -34.20 1.55
N ALA A 156 -14.94 -34.68 2.17
CA ALA A 156 -13.84 -35.32 1.46
C ALA A 156 -14.33 -36.59 0.75
N GLN A 157 -15.18 -37.39 1.40
CA GLN A 157 -15.74 -38.60 0.80
C GLN A 157 -16.60 -38.27 -0.44
N MET A 158 -17.36 -37.19 -0.36
CA MET A 158 -18.19 -36.75 -1.51
C MET A 158 -17.35 -36.41 -2.73
N ARG A 159 -16.10 -36.00 -2.54
CA ARG A 159 -15.18 -35.65 -3.62
C ARG A 159 -14.31 -36.82 -4.08
N LYS A 160 -14.37 -37.94 -3.38
CA LYS A 160 -13.53 -39.08 -3.70
C LYS A 160 -14.01 -39.71 -5.01
N LYS A 161 -13.05 -39.91 -5.92
CA LYS A 161 -13.29 -40.55 -7.22
C LYS A 161 -13.08 -42.06 -7.14
#